data_8d74bef617db24b6ef15a00d5ca96668
#
_entry.id   8d74bef617db24b6ef15a00d5ca96668
#
_cell.length_a   1.000
_cell.length_b   1.000
_cell.length_c   1.000
_cell.angle_alpha   90.00
_cell.angle_beta   90.00
_cell.angle_gamma   90.00
#
_symmetry.space_group_name_H-M   'P 1'
#
loop_
_entity.id
_entity.type
_entity.pdbx_description
1 polymer ?
#
loop_
_entity_poly.entity_id
_entity_poly.type
_entity_poly.pdbx_seq_one_letter_code
_entity_poly.pdbx_strand_id
1 'polypeptide(L)'
;VTPSALGAALRAAHKLTSATGGKIEVFSSSLSNMGPGALKMRDDKKLYGGPRESSLLSPQSSFYKSFAIDCSRSQVSVDMWLFGPSYVDVATLSCLPRYTGGQTFYYPIFDPQHPEVVSKFSHELRSVLSSPISFEAVLRMRATRGIRPISFHGNFFVRSSDLLALPSVPSDQSYMIECEIDEPLHTHVAVLQSVVLHSTADGERRIRVMTTAVPTTTSLSEVYASADQVAIASFLANKAVEKSLHSRLEDARSLIRSRLIEIFTAYRNTMTNTRGGNAAHLTIASNLSLLPLLALGLLRNRSLRISTQIPSDVRAYNQTLLTTLPAQRLIPFLLPVLYSLHNMPADAGTIDPTSQMLIMPPRLNLSSERFERHGLYLIEDGMSIFLWLGRAAVPALTMDVFGAPDYASLASGPITLPVLDNSMSQRLRAIVDRIVVQRRGPYLPLLYLVKED
;
A
#
# COMPACT_ATOMS: atom_id res chain seq x y z
N VAL A 1 6.69 20.65 24.54
CA VAL A 1 6.42 20.59 23.07
C VAL A 1 7.63 21.17 22.36
N THR A 2 8.28 20.39 21.51
CA THR A 2 9.44 20.84 20.73
C THR A 2 8.98 21.83 19.66
N PRO A 3 9.55 23.04 19.57
CA PRO A 3 9.23 24.00 18.54
C PRO A 3 9.66 23.46 17.14
N SER A 4 8.77 23.52 16.16
CA SER A 4 9.05 23.09 14.79
C SER A 4 8.39 24.03 13.78
N ALA A 5 9.20 24.59 12.89
CA ALA A 5 8.79 25.56 11.87
C ALA A 5 8.94 25.00 10.43
N LEU A 6 8.41 23.80 10.21
CA LEU A 6 8.51 23.07 8.95
C LEU A 6 8.08 23.91 7.73
N GLY A 7 6.98 24.67 7.85
CA GLY A 7 6.50 25.48 6.73
C GLY A 7 7.47 26.57 6.29
N ALA A 8 8.23 27.15 7.20
CA ALA A 8 9.28 28.12 6.87
C ALA A 8 10.47 27.42 6.16
N ALA A 9 10.87 26.26 6.66
CA ALA A 9 11.93 25.44 6.05
C ALA A 9 11.55 25.00 4.62
N LEU A 10 10.30 24.54 4.43
CA LEU A 10 9.78 24.18 3.11
C LEU A 10 9.83 25.34 2.11
N ARG A 11 9.42 26.55 2.54
CA ARG A 11 9.50 27.76 1.70
C ARG A 11 10.94 28.09 1.31
N ALA A 12 11.89 27.98 2.25
CA ALA A 12 13.30 28.21 1.98
C ALA A 12 13.86 27.17 0.99
N ALA A 13 13.58 25.88 1.20
CA ALA A 13 14.00 24.81 0.30
C ALA A 13 13.41 24.99 -1.11
N HIS A 14 12.12 25.29 -1.22
CA HIS A 14 11.49 25.56 -2.50
C HIS A 14 12.10 26.75 -3.22
N LYS A 15 12.44 27.84 -2.51
CA LYS A 15 13.11 29.00 -3.11
C LYS A 15 14.47 28.65 -3.70
N LEU A 16 15.19 27.69 -3.10
CA LEU A 16 16.48 27.22 -3.62
C LEU A 16 16.31 26.31 -4.85
N THR A 17 15.26 25.49 -4.89
CA THR A 17 15.06 24.46 -5.92
C THR A 17 14.14 24.89 -7.06
N SER A 18 13.34 25.94 -6.88
CA SER A 18 12.28 26.34 -7.83
C SER A 18 12.80 26.72 -9.23
N ALA A 19 14.05 27.17 -9.34
CA ALA A 19 14.65 27.55 -10.63
C ALA A 19 15.13 26.33 -11.44
N THR A 20 15.48 25.24 -10.77
CA THR A 20 16.06 24.04 -11.40
C THR A 20 15.08 22.85 -11.42
N GLY A 21 14.03 22.89 -10.61
CA GLY A 21 13.24 21.71 -10.33
C GLY A 21 13.99 20.71 -9.43
N GLY A 22 13.46 19.50 -9.30
CA GLY A 22 14.10 18.41 -8.55
C GLY A 22 13.26 17.90 -7.39
N LYS A 23 13.92 17.46 -6.31
CA LYS A 23 13.27 16.77 -5.19
C LYS A 23 13.72 17.32 -3.83
N ILE A 24 12.78 17.48 -2.92
CA ILE A 24 13.02 17.87 -1.53
C ILE A 24 12.73 16.66 -0.64
N GLU A 25 13.73 16.17 0.09
CA GLU A 25 13.59 15.13 1.11
C GLU A 25 13.38 15.80 2.46
N VAL A 26 12.22 15.55 3.09
CA VAL A 26 11.83 16.16 4.36
C VAL A 26 11.86 15.12 5.48
N PHE A 27 12.69 15.35 6.48
CA PHE A 27 12.79 14.53 7.69
C PHE A 27 12.16 15.28 8.85
N SER A 28 11.10 14.72 9.45
CA SER A 28 10.38 15.37 10.53
C SER A 28 10.00 14.39 11.64
N SER A 29 10.33 14.74 12.89
CA SER A 29 10.05 13.93 14.09
C SER A 29 9.09 14.60 15.07
N SER A 30 8.52 15.75 14.70
CA SER A 30 7.62 16.51 15.59
C SER A 30 6.52 17.21 14.80
N LEU A 31 5.42 17.49 15.49
CA LEU A 31 4.33 18.30 14.93
C LEU A 31 4.84 19.71 14.60
N SER A 32 4.64 20.17 13.36
CA SER A 32 4.97 21.52 12.94
C SER A 32 4.04 22.53 13.59
N ASN A 33 4.49 23.19 14.65
CA ASN A 33 3.63 24.02 15.52
C ASN A 33 3.93 25.52 15.45
N MET A 34 4.88 25.93 14.61
CA MET A 34 5.28 27.34 14.48
C MET A 34 5.34 27.80 13.03
N GLY A 35 5.11 29.08 12.82
CA GLY A 35 5.25 29.74 11.52
C GLY A 35 4.17 29.38 10.51
N PRO A 36 4.46 29.56 9.20
CA PRO A 36 3.51 29.22 8.15
C PRO A 36 3.14 27.72 8.18
N GLY A 37 1.83 27.43 8.10
CA GLY A 37 1.36 26.05 8.15
C GLY A 37 1.43 25.40 9.55
N ALA A 38 1.53 26.20 10.62
CA ALA A 38 1.51 25.67 11.99
C ALA A 38 0.26 24.81 12.22
N LEU A 39 0.49 23.63 12.81
CA LEU A 39 -0.53 22.62 13.11
C LEU A 39 -0.79 22.57 14.62
N LYS A 40 -2.01 22.20 14.98
CA LYS A 40 -2.41 21.98 16.37
C LYS A 40 -2.61 20.50 16.62
N MET A 41 -2.28 20.05 17.83
CA MET A 41 -2.63 18.71 18.27
C MET A 41 -4.15 18.53 18.19
N ARG A 42 -4.60 17.53 17.41
CA ARG A 42 -6.02 17.21 17.21
C ARG A 42 -6.33 15.73 17.36
N ASP A 43 -5.33 14.90 17.69
CA ASP A 43 -5.46 13.46 17.80
C ASP A 43 -6.24 13.07 19.08
N ASP A 44 -7.57 13.20 19.02
CA ASP A 44 -8.46 12.82 20.10
C ASP A 44 -8.92 11.38 19.94
N LYS A 45 -8.47 10.49 20.83
CA LYS A 45 -8.85 9.05 20.85
C LYS A 45 -10.36 8.81 20.93
N LYS A 46 -11.13 9.78 21.45
CA LYS A 46 -12.61 9.70 21.52
C LYS A 46 -13.26 9.72 20.13
N LEU A 47 -12.55 10.21 19.13
CA LEU A 47 -13.05 10.27 17.74
C LEU A 47 -12.78 8.98 16.97
N TYR A 48 -11.87 8.12 17.44
CA TYR A 48 -11.48 6.89 16.75
C TYR A 48 -12.64 5.92 16.56
N GLY A 49 -12.82 5.42 15.36
CA GLY A 49 -13.94 4.54 14.97
C GLY A 49 -15.31 5.23 14.98
N GLY A 50 -15.37 6.50 15.32
CA GLY A 50 -16.60 7.29 15.46
C GLY A 50 -17.02 8.05 14.19
N PRO A 51 -18.19 8.67 14.20
CA PRO A 51 -18.74 9.36 13.03
C PRO A 51 -17.95 10.60 12.60
N ARG A 52 -17.12 11.16 13.49
CA ARG A 52 -16.30 12.36 13.23
C ARG A 52 -14.82 12.04 12.99
N GLU A 53 -14.43 10.78 12.85
CA GLU A 53 -13.04 10.40 12.60
C GLU A 53 -12.47 11.01 11.31
N SER A 54 -13.31 11.25 10.29
CA SER A 54 -12.91 11.93 9.05
C SER A 54 -12.25 13.29 9.28
N SER A 55 -12.60 14.00 10.37
CA SER A 55 -11.95 15.26 10.73
C SER A 55 -10.47 15.11 11.10
N LEU A 56 -10.02 13.91 11.49
CA LEU A 56 -8.62 13.58 11.78
C LEU A 56 -7.86 13.16 10.52
N LEU A 57 -8.57 12.72 9.46
CA LEU A 57 -8.02 12.18 8.23
C LEU A 57 -7.94 13.21 7.10
N SER A 58 -8.66 14.30 7.22
CA SER A 58 -8.59 15.43 6.29
C SER A 58 -7.51 16.43 6.72
N PRO A 59 -6.87 17.16 5.77
CA PRO A 59 -5.86 18.15 6.10
C PRO A 59 -6.37 19.24 7.04
N GLN A 60 -5.60 19.56 8.10
CA GLN A 60 -5.93 20.63 9.05
C GLN A 60 -5.67 22.02 8.47
N SER A 61 -4.65 22.14 7.62
CA SER A 61 -4.19 23.41 7.05
C SER A 61 -4.15 23.34 5.53
N SER A 62 -4.70 24.35 4.87
CA SER A 62 -4.62 24.52 3.42
C SER A 62 -3.19 24.87 2.93
N PHE A 63 -2.31 25.33 3.84
CA PHE A 63 -0.95 25.70 3.51
C PHE A 63 -0.20 24.60 2.74
N TYR A 64 -0.24 23.36 3.22
CA TYR A 64 0.53 22.26 2.62
C TYR A 64 0.04 21.89 1.23
N LYS A 65 -1.28 21.92 1.00
CA LYS A 65 -1.85 21.72 -0.33
C LYS A 65 -1.47 22.84 -1.29
N SER A 66 -1.59 24.11 -0.86
CA SER A 66 -1.23 25.26 -1.68
C SER A 66 0.27 25.25 -2.02
N PHE A 67 1.09 24.98 -1.02
CA PHE A 67 2.54 24.86 -1.20
C PHE A 67 2.91 23.71 -2.16
N ALA A 68 2.26 22.55 -2.07
CA ALA A 68 2.48 21.44 -2.99
C ALA A 68 2.10 21.80 -4.45
N ILE A 69 1.05 22.61 -4.63
CA ILE A 69 0.68 23.13 -5.96
C ILE A 69 1.78 24.05 -6.51
N ASP A 70 2.34 24.92 -5.68
CA ASP A 70 3.46 25.79 -6.08
C ASP A 70 4.71 24.96 -6.43
N CYS A 71 5.02 23.93 -5.63
CA CYS A 71 6.07 22.97 -5.94
C CYS A 71 5.83 22.27 -7.29
N SER A 72 4.61 21.80 -7.53
CA SER A 72 4.25 21.14 -8.80
C SER A 72 4.40 22.06 -10.01
N ARG A 73 4.11 23.35 -9.87
CA ARG A 73 4.31 24.35 -10.93
C ARG A 73 5.79 24.56 -11.27
N SER A 74 6.67 24.47 -10.29
CA SER A 74 8.13 24.59 -10.46
C SER A 74 8.84 23.26 -10.64
N GLN A 75 8.09 22.17 -10.89
CA GLN A 75 8.63 20.82 -11.09
C GLN A 75 9.47 20.33 -9.89
N VAL A 76 9.06 20.70 -8.68
CA VAL A 76 9.68 20.25 -7.43
C VAL A 76 8.81 19.18 -6.79
N SER A 77 9.37 18.00 -6.56
CA SER A 77 8.75 16.91 -5.81
C SER A 77 9.12 16.99 -4.33
N VAL A 78 8.28 16.45 -3.47
CA VAL A 78 8.52 16.41 -2.02
C VAL A 78 8.26 15.01 -1.49
N ASP A 79 9.26 14.40 -0.85
CA ASP A 79 9.08 13.18 -0.05
C ASP A 79 9.05 13.51 1.44
N MET A 80 8.23 12.76 2.18
CA MET A 80 8.07 12.94 3.62
C MET A 80 8.53 11.70 4.38
N TRP A 81 9.53 11.89 5.24
CA TRP A 81 10.06 10.91 6.19
C TRP A 81 9.62 11.32 7.58
N LEU A 82 8.61 10.66 8.11
CA LEU A 82 7.95 11.02 9.36
C LEU A 82 8.35 10.04 10.46
N PHE A 83 8.96 10.57 11.51
CA PHE A 83 9.43 9.79 12.64
C PHE A 83 8.68 10.21 13.90
N GLY A 84 8.47 9.27 14.79
CA GLY A 84 8.12 9.64 16.14
C GLY A 84 7.07 8.76 16.79
N PRO A 85 7.20 8.64 18.14
CA PRO A 85 6.22 7.99 18.99
C PRO A 85 4.98 8.87 19.21
N SER A 86 5.02 10.15 18.80
CA SER A 86 3.94 11.11 18.97
C SER A 86 3.29 11.48 17.64
N TYR A 87 2.09 12.04 17.74
CA TYR A 87 1.32 12.53 16.60
C TYR A 87 2.08 13.59 15.80
N VAL A 88 2.16 13.42 14.49
CA VAL A 88 2.84 14.31 13.54
C VAL A 88 1.91 14.90 12.48
N ASP A 89 0.65 14.48 12.43
CA ASP A 89 -0.38 14.85 11.45
C ASP A 89 -0.04 14.38 10.03
N VAL A 90 0.16 13.07 9.88
CA VAL A 90 0.39 12.42 8.58
C VAL A 90 -0.68 12.82 7.56
N ALA A 91 -1.95 12.92 7.97
CA ALA A 91 -3.07 13.30 7.10
C ALA A 91 -2.87 14.67 6.43
N THR A 92 -2.30 15.62 7.14
CA THR A 92 -1.98 16.95 6.59
C THR A 92 -0.69 16.95 5.79
N LEU A 93 0.37 16.32 6.30
CA LEU A 93 1.70 16.36 5.70
C LEU A 93 1.79 15.53 4.40
N SER A 94 1.01 14.45 4.28
CA SER A 94 0.93 13.63 3.06
C SER A 94 0.35 14.37 1.85
N CYS A 95 -0.22 15.56 2.04
CA CYS A 95 -0.57 16.43 0.92
C CYS A 95 0.63 16.82 0.05
N LEU A 96 1.83 16.94 0.65
CA LEU A 96 3.03 17.31 -0.08
C LEU A 96 3.38 16.26 -1.15
N PRO A 97 3.67 14.99 -0.79
CA PRO A 97 3.93 13.95 -1.78
C PRO A 97 2.73 13.70 -2.69
N ARG A 98 1.49 13.76 -2.18
CA ARG A 98 0.29 13.50 -2.97
C ARG A 98 0.15 14.39 -4.20
N TYR A 99 0.47 15.68 -4.10
CA TYR A 99 0.32 16.63 -5.22
C TYR A 99 1.61 16.92 -5.96
N THR A 100 2.74 16.30 -5.57
CA THR A 100 4.04 16.49 -6.21
C THR A 100 4.66 15.22 -6.80
N GLY A 101 3.91 14.10 -6.80
CA GLY A 101 4.42 12.81 -7.26
C GLY A 101 5.43 12.15 -6.32
N GLY A 102 5.54 12.63 -5.08
CA GLY A 102 6.45 12.10 -4.08
C GLY A 102 5.87 10.92 -3.28
N GLN A 103 6.58 10.56 -2.21
CA GLN A 103 6.27 9.41 -1.35
C GLN A 103 6.22 9.81 0.13
N THR A 104 5.45 9.07 0.91
CA THR A 104 5.38 9.22 2.37
C THR A 104 5.92 7.96 3.03
N PHE A 105 6.89 8.13 3.92
CA PHE A 105 7.42 7.09 4.79
C PHE A 105 7.10 7.46 6.23
N TYR A 106 6.61 6.49 7.01
CA TYR A 106 6.21 6.73 8.39
C TYR A 106 6.73 5.65 9.32
N TYR A 107 7.46 6.09 10.35
CA TYR A 107 8.11 5.26 11.35
C TYR A 107 7.53 5.59 12.74
N PRO A 108 6.37 5.01 13.11
CA PRO A 108 5.67 5.35 14.36
C PRO A 108 6.47 5.01 15.62
N ILE A 109 7.34 4.00 15.52
CA ILE A 109 8.19 3.52 16.62
C ILE A 109 9.64 3.55 16.12
N PHE A 110 10.18 4.76 15.93
CA PHE A 110 11.58 4.93 15.60
C PHE A 110 12.39 5.14 16.88
N ASP A 111 13.26 4.19 17.17
CA ASP A 111 14.24 4.29 18.25
C ASP A 111 15.62 3.95 17.68
N PRO A 112 16.58 4.88 17.73
CA PRO A 112 17.93 4.65 17.22
C PRO A 112 18.71 3.56 18.00
N GLN A 113 18.22 3.14 19.16
CA GLN A 113 18.79 2.04 19.93
C GLN A 113 18.40 0.65 19.36
N HIS A 114 17.37 0.60 18.51
CA HIS A 114 16.95 -0.61 17.81
C HIS A 114 17.57 -0.70 16.42
N PRO A 115 18.63 -1.52 16.21
CA PRO A 115 19.36 -1.58 14.95
C PRO A 115 18.48 -2.02 13.77
N GLU A 116 17.44 -2.81 14.02
CA GLU A 116 16.50 -3.26 12.99
C GLU A 116 15.74 -2.09 12.37
N VAL A 117 15.26 -1.16 13.20
CA VAL A 117 14.51 0.01 12.74
C VAL A 117 15.42 0.99 12.00
N VAL A 118 16.67 1.14 12.47
CA VAL A 118 17.70 1.94 11.79
C VAL A 118 18.08 1.32 10.45
N SER A 119 18.21 0.00 10.40
CA SER A 119 18.50 -0.75 9.16
C SER A 119 17.38 -0.59 8.15
N LYS A 120 16.12 -0.69 8.58
CA LYS A 120 14.95 -0.45 7.73
C LYS A 120 14.99 0.95 7.13
N PHE A 121 15.14 1.99 7.94
CA PHE A 121 15.22 3.37 7.46
C PHE A 121 16.38 3.57 6.47
N SER A 122 17.56 3.07 6.82
CA SER A 122 18.77 3.18 5.97
C SER A 122 18.59 2.48 4.63
N HIS A 123 17.95 1.29 4.63
CA HIS A 123 17.64 0.56 3.40
C HIS A 123 16.63 1.32 2.53
N GLU A 124 15.54 1.80 3.13
CA GLU A 124 14.48 2.51 2.41
C GLU A 124 14.99 3.83 1.82
N LEU A 125 15.75 4.61 2.61
CA LEU A 125 16.37 5.85 2.13
C LEU A 125 17.36 5.57 0.99
N ARG A 126 18.24 4.57 1.15
CA ARG A 126 19.18 4.17 0.09
C ARG A 126 18.42 3.75 -1.16
N SER A 127 17.36 2.96 -1.03
CA SER A 127 16.54 2.50 -2.14
C SER A 127 15.92 3.67 -2.90
N VAL A 128 15.33 4.63 -2.19
CA VAL A 128 14.74 5.84 -2.80
C VAL A 128 15.76 6.69 -3.53
N LEU A 129 16.94 6.90 -2.92
CA LEU A 129 17.99 7.72 -3.50
C LEU A 129 18.73 7.06 -4.67
N SER A 130 18.77 5.71 -4.73
CA SER A 130 19.48 4.96 -5.78
C SER A 130 18.57 4.41 -6.88
N SER A 131 17.24 4.36 -6.66
CA SER A 131 16.33 3.84 -7.66
C SER A 131 16.18 4.80 -8.85
N PRO A 132 16.02 4.24 -10.07
CA PRO A 132 15.70 5.07 -11.22
C PRO A 132 14.44 5.90 -10.97
N ILE A 133 14.55 7.20 -11.15
CA ILE A 133 13.45 8.14 -11.02
C ILE A 133 13.37 9.01 -12.27
N SER A 134 12.18 9.39 -12.66
CA SER A 134 11.93 10.36 -13.72
C SER A 134 11.42 11.67 -13.13
N PHE A 135 11.78 12.77 -13.78
CA PHE A 135 11.41 14.12 -13.35
C PHE A 135 10.63 14.86 -14.43
N GLU A 136 9.99 15.96 -14.05
CA GLU A 136 9.26 16.86 -14.95
C GLU A 136 8.28 16.12 -15.86
N ALA A 137 7.61 15.15 -15.29
CA ALA A 137 6.76 14.28 -16.09
C ALA A 137 5.37 14.87 -16.28
N VAL A 138 4.82 14.57 -17.44
CA VAL A 138 3.42 14.83 -17.78
C VAL A 138 2.84 13.55 -18.34
N LEU A 139 1.75 13.08 -17.72
CA LEU A 139 1.03 11.91 -18.16
C LEU A 139 -0.32 12.33 -18.75
N ARG A 140 -0.66 11.75 -19.88
CA ARG A 140 -1.97 11.88 -20.50
C ARG A 140 -2.47 10.53 -20.97
N MET A 141 -3.73 10.23 -20.68
CA MET A 141 -4.41 9.07 -21.23
C MET A 141 -5.42 9.50 -22.28
N ARG A 142 -5.41 8.80 -23.42
CA ARG A 142 -6.38 8.91 -24.49
C ARG A 142 -7.06 7.58 -24.70
N ALA A 143 -8.30 7.60 -25.14
CA ALA A 143 -9.09 6.43 -25.41
C ALA A 143 -9.80 6.57 -26.78
N THR A 144 -10.26 5.46 -27.31
CA THR A 144 -11.16 5.42 -28.46
C THR A 144 -12.37 6.32 -28.18
N ARG A 145 -12.87 6.99 -29.21
CA ARG A 145 -14.09 7.81 -29.15
C ARG A 145 -15.25 7.00 -28.53
N GLY A 146 -15.98 7.64 -27.61
CA GLY A 146 -17.02 7.00 -26.81
C GLY A 146 -16.52 6.49 -25.44
N ILE A 147 -15.21 6.58 -25.15
CA ILE A 147 -14.63 6.30 -23.83
C ILE A 147 -13.98 7.59 -23.32
N ARG A 148 -14.37 8.04 -22.15
CA ARG A 148 -13.89 9.28 -21.54
C ARG A 148 -13.31 9.03 -20.14
N PRO A 149 -12.08 9.49 -19.84
CA PRO A 149 -11.57 9.53 -18.47
C PRO A 149 -12.39 10.51 -17.61
N ILE A 150 -12.82 10.08 -16.42
CA ILE A 150 -13.68 10.87 -15.53
C ILE A 150 -13.03 11.16 -14.18
N SER A 151 -12.18 10.28 -13.66
CA SER A 151 -11.45 10.54 -12.44
C SER A 151 -10.07 9.91 -12.45
N PHE A 152 -9.17 10.47 -11.62
CA PHE A 152 -7.77 10.11 -11.57
C PHE A 152 -7.35 9.94 -10.11
N HIS A 153 -6.64 8.85 -9.79
CA HIS A 153 -6.19 8.51 -8.45
C HIS A 153 -4.70 8.17 -8.45
N GLY A 154 -3.99 8.64 -7.43
CA GLY A 154 -2.54 8.49 -7.28
C GLY A 154 -1.88 9.79 -6.82
N ASN A 155 -0.55 9.82 -6.82
CA ASN A 155 0.23 10.98 -6.42
C ASN A 155 0.61 11.82 -7.66
N PHE A 156 -0.16 12.86 -7.91
CA PHE A 156 0.05 13.80 -9.02
C PHE A 156 -0.80 15.06 -8.82
N PHE A 157 -0.56 16.06 -9.63
CA PHE A 157 -1.40 17.24 -9.74
C PHE A 157 -2.17 17.21 -11.07
N VAL A 158 -3.50 17.34 -11.04
CA VAL A 158 -4.32 17.47 -12.24
C VAL A 158 -4.22 18.91 -12.75
N ARG A 159 -3.52 19.11 -13.87
CA ARG A 159 -3.22 20.43 -14.43
C ARG A 159 -4.37 20.96 -15.33
N SER A 160 -5.04 20.03 -16.03
CA SER A 160 -6.24 20.28 -16.82
C SER A 160 -7.09 19.01 -16.82
N SER A 161 -8.20 18.98 -17.54
CA SER A 161 -9.19 17.89 -17.50
C SER A 161 -8.60 16.48 -17.67
N ASP A 162 -7.47 16.31 -18.37
CA ASP A 162 -6.87 15.02 -18.71
C ASP A 162 -5.32 15.01 -18.63
N LEU A 163 -4.71 16.08 -18.12
CA LEU A 163 -3.26 16.25 -18.06
C LEU A 163 -2.77 16.18 -16.62
N LEU A 164 -2.04 15.13 -16.29
CA LEU A 164 -1.46 14.90 -14.97
C LEU A 164 -0.02 15.42 -14.95
N ALA A 165 0.28 16.31 -14.01
CA ALA A 165 1.63 16.79 -13.76
C ALA A 165 2.26 15.98 -12.62
N LEU A 166 3.44 15.44 -12.89
CA LEU A 166 4.21 14.63 -11.96
C LEU A 166 5.64 15.20 -11.90
N PRO A 167 5.93 16.10 -10.95
CA PRO A 167 7.30 16.60 -10.76
C PRO A 167 8.33 15.48 -10.61
N SER A 168 7.94 14.35 -9.98
CA SER A 168 8.72 13.10 -10.02
C SER A 168 7.83 11.89 -10.26
N VAL A 169 8.43 10.84 -10.85
CA VAL A 169 7.77 9.54 -11.09
C VAL A 169 8.69 8.44 -10.56
N PRO A 170 8.54 8.02 -9.31
CA PRO A 170 9.21 6.83 -8.78
C PRO A 170 8.65 5.56 -9.43
N SER A 171 9.49 4.50 -9.48
CA SER A 171 9.16 3.24 -10.17
C SER A 171 8.14 2.36 -9.46
N ASP A 172 7.82 2.66 -8.20
CA ASP A 172 7.04 1.81 -7.30
C ASP A 172 5.66 2.38 -6.94
N GLN A 173 5.17 3.33 -7.70
CA GLN A 173 3.82 3.87 -7.59
C GLN A 173 2.90 3.37 -8.70
N SER A 174 1.61 3.30 -8.40
CA SER A 174 0.54 3.04 -9.36
C SER A 174 -0.39 4.24 -9.50
N TYR A 175 -0.97 4.34 -10.67
CA TYR A 175 -1.98 5.35 -10.99
C TYR A 175 -3.22 4.66 -11.50
N MET A 176 -4.39 5.16 -11.10
CA MET A 176 -5.66 4.64 -11.55
C MET A 176 -6.46 5.72 -12.26
N ILE A 177 -7.03 5.36 -13.38
CA ILE A 177 -7.86 6.24 -14.19
C ILE A 177 -9.21 5.57 -14.38
N GLU A 178 -10.25 6.21 -13.91
CA GLU A 178 -11.63 5.76 -14.12
C GLU A 178 -12.14 6.32 -15.45
N CYS A 179 -12.71 5.45 -16.25
CA CYS A 179 -13.30 5.81 -17.55
C CYS A 179 -14.79 5.47 -17.56
N GLU A 180 -15.55 6.24 -18.29
CA GLU A 180 -16.93 5.92 -18.61
C GLU A 180 -17.10 5.75 -20.13
N ILE A 181 -18.09 4.95 -20.54
CA ILE A 181 -18.56 4.85 -21.91
C ILE A 181 -19.71 5.82 -22.05
N ASP A 182 -19.48 6.94 -22.73
CA ASP A 182 -20.45 8.03 -22.90
C ASP A 182 -21.15 8.02 -24.29
N GLU A 183 -20.60 7.30 -25.27
CA GLU A 183 -21.20 7.06 -26.57
C GLU A 183 -21.12 5.56 -26.92
N PRO A 184 -22.03 5.02 -27.77
CA PRO A 184 -21.92 3.65 -28.25
C PRO A 184 -20.59 3.39 -28.95
N LEU A 185 -19.94 2.28 -28.62
CA LEU A 185 -18.71 1.85 -29.27
C LEU A 185 -19.04 1.10 -30.57
N HIS A 186 -18.65 1.66 -31.70
CA HIS A 186 -18.90 1.07 -33.03
C HIS A 186 -17.74 0.20 -33.55
N THR A 187 -16.65 0.11 -32.78
CA THR A 187 -15.46 -0.65 -33.16
C THR A 187 -15.39 -1.96 -32.37
N HIS A 188 -14.84 -3.00 -32.99
CA HIS A 188 -14.61 -4.28 -32.31
C HIS A 188 -13.47 -4.24 -31.29
N VAL A 189 -12.71 -3.16 -31.29
CA VAL A 189 -11.57 -2.96 -30.41
C VAL A 189 -11.59 -1.53 -29.88
N ALA A 190 -11.51 -1.40 -28.56
CA ALA A 190 -11.24 -0.13 -27.89
C ALA A 190 -9.73 -0.01 -27.63
N VAL A 191 -9.16 1.15 -27.92
CA VAL A 191 -7.74 1.44 -27.72
C VAL A 191 -7.60 2.45 -26.60
N LEU A 192 -6.77 2.11 -25.63
CA LEU A 192 -6.31 2.99 -24.55
C LEU A 192 -4.84 3.31 -24.77
N GLN A 193 -4.48 4.58 -24.79
CA GLN A 193 -3.11 5.01 -24.99
C GLN A 193 -2.69 5.93 -23.84
N SER A 194 -1.70 5.50 -23.06
CA SER A 194 -1.06 6.28 -22.03
C SER A 194 0.27 6.83 -22.56
N VAL A 195 0.44 8.14 -22.47
CA VAL A 195 1.65 8.83 -22.93
C VAL A 195 2.29 9.55 -21.75
N VAL A 196 3.57 9.28 -21.51
CA VAL A 196 4.37 9.93 -20.47
C VAL A 196 5.56 10.64 -21.12
N LEU A 197 5.57 11.95 -21.05
CA LEU A 197 6.74 12.77 -21.35
C LEU A 197 7.49 13.00 -20.03
N HIS A 198 8.80 12.72 -19.98
CA HIS A 198 9.58 12.85 -18.76
C HIS A 198 11.05 13.11 -19.04
N SER A 199 11.79 13.63 -18.06
CA SER A 199 13.25 13.68 -18.06
C SER A 199 13.81 12.55 -17.19
N THR A 200 14.90 11.91 -17.63
CA THR A 200 15.64 10.97 -16.78
C THR A 200 16.52 11.73 -15.81
N ALA A 201 17.09 11.04 -14.81
CA ALA A 201 18.06 11.64 -13.89
C ALA A 201 19.32 12.16 -14.61
N ASP A 202 19.67 11.58 -15.77
CA ASP A 202 20.80 11.98 -16.60
C ASP A 202 20.47 13.16 -17.54
N GLY A 203 19.28 13.73 -17.44
CA GLY A 203 18.85 14.90 -18.22
C GLY A 203 18.28 14.58 -19.60
N GLU A 204 18.16 13.31 -20.00
CA GLU A 204 17.53 12.95 -21.28
C GLU A 204 16.02 13.17 -21.25
N ARG A 205 15.49 13.82 -22.27
CA ARG A 205 14.04 13.98 -22.44
C ARG A 205 13.49 12.82 -23.23
N ARG A 206 12.52 12.08 -22.65
CA ARG A 206 11.94 10.87 -23.24
C ARG A 206 10.42 10.96 -23.30
N ILE A 207 9.85 10.33 -24.33
CA ILE A 207 8.42 10.10 -24.46
C ILE A 207 8.19 8.58 -24.44
N ARG A 208 7.37 8.10 -23.51
CA ARG A 208 6.90 6.71 -23.49
C ARG A 208 5.46 6.69 -23.93
N VAL A 209 5.15 5.88 -24.94
CA VAL A 209 3.81 5.65 -25.43
C VAL A 209 3.46 4.19 -25.21
N MET A 210 2.42 3.95 -24.45
CA MET A 210 1.89 2.61 -24.17
C MET A 210 0.50 2.53 -24.74
N THR A 211 0.30 1.62 -25.69
CA THR A 211 -0.98 1.41 -26.35
C THR A 211 -1.52 0.02 -26.00
N THR A 212 -2.71 -0.04 -25.46
CA THR A 212 -3.41 -1.27 -25.12
C THR A 212 -4.69 -1.35 -25.92
N ALA A 213 -4.88 -2.45 -26.62
CA ALA A 213 -6.09 -2.76 -27.37
C ALA A 213 -6.93 -3.78 -26.59
N VAL A 214 -8.20 -3.47 -26.36
CA VAL A 214 -9.14 -4.30 -25.62
C VAL A 214 -10.33 -4.61 -26.53
N PRO A 215 -10.74 -5.87 -26.71
CA PRO A 215 -11.90 -6.21 -27.52
C PRO A 215 -13.18 -5.64 -26.87
N THR A 216 -14.14 -5.23 -27.71
CA THR A 216 -15.45 -4.78 -27.26
C THR A 216 -16.49 -5.88 -27.45
N THR A 217 -17.43 -5.99 -26.54
CA THR A 217 -18.50 -6.98 -26.59
C THR A 217 -19.80 -6.43 -26.02
N THR A 218 -20.94 -6.93 -26.48
CA THR A 218 -22.26 -6.71 -25.88
C THR A 218 -22.63 -7.84 -24.90
N SER A 219 -21.81 -8.89 -24.82
CA SER A 219 -22.03 -10.04 -23.95
C SER A 219 -21.52 -9.76 -22.55
N LEU A 220 -22.40 -9.62 -21.55
CA LEU A 220 -22.00 -9.47 -20.17
C LEU A 220 -21.19 -10.66 -19.65
N SER A 221 -21.43 -11.88 -20.13
CA SER A 221 -20.65 -13.04 -19.72
C SER A 221 -19.18 -12.93 -20.13
N GLU A 222 -18.88 -12.37 -21.31
CA GLU A 222 -17.51 -12.12 -21.77
C GLU A 222 -16.85 -10.97 -20.97
N VAL A 223 -17.60 -9.91 -20.63
CA VAL A 223 -17.11 -8.84 -19.77
C VAL A 223 -16.68 -9.41 -18.41
N TYR A 224 -17.51 -10.25 -17.80
CA TYR A 224 -17.16 -10.89 -16.53
C TYR A 224 -15.98 -11.87 -16.66
N ALA A 225 -15.88 -12.59 -17.77
CA ALA A 225 -14.78 -13.52 -18.01
C ALA A 225 -13.42 -12.81 -18.19
N SER A 226 -13.41 -11.55 -18.60
CA SER A 226 -12.20 -10.73 -18.77
C SER A 226 -11.88 -9.81 -17.61
N ALA A 227 -12.77 -9.69 -16.60
CA ALA A 227 -12.62 -8.76 -15.50
C ALA A 227 -11.41 -9.10 -14.60
N ASP A 228 -10.62 -8.09 -14.23
CA ASP A 228 -9.46 -8.22 -13.31
C ASP A 228 -9.87 -7.86 -11.88
N GLN A 229 -9.89 -8.87 -11.02
CA GLN A 229 -10.27 -8.71 -9.61
C GLN A 229 -9.31 -7.81 -8.81
N VAL A 230 -8.03 -7.74 -9.19
CA VAL A 230 -7.04 -6.90 -8.51
C VAL A 230 -7.24 -5.43 -8.90
N ALA A 231 -7.50 -5.16 -10.17
CA ALA A 231 -7.85 -3.82 -10.65
C ALA A 231 -9.14 -3.32 -9.98
N ILE A 232 -10.16 -4.18 -9.85
CA ILE A 232 -11.41 -3.86 -9.16
C ILE A 232 -11.15 -3.57 -7.67
N ALA A 233 -10.34 -4.38 -6.98
CA ALA A 233 -10.00 -4.15 -5.58
C ALA A 233 -9.24 -2.84 -5.37
N SER A 234 -8.30 -2.50 -6.27
CA SER A 234 -7.58 -1.24 -6.27
C SER A 234 -8.53 -0.05 -6.50
N PHE A 235 -9.47 -0.18 -7.43
CA PHE A 235 -10.52 0.82 -7.65
C PHE A 235 -11.37 1.05 -6.39
N LEU A 236 -11.86 -0.03 -5.78
CA LEU A 236 -12.66 0.05 -4.56
C LEU A 236 -11.86 0.66 -3.39
N ALA A 237 -10.56 0.36 -3.29
CA ALA A 237 -9.67 0.94 -2.29
C ALA A 237 -9.58 2.47 -2.44
N ASN A 238 -9.31 2.95 -3.65
CA ASN A 238 -9.21 4.39 -3.94
C ASN A 238 -10.52 5.12 -3.64
N LYS A 239 -11.66 4.61 -4.14
CA LYS A 239 -12.98 5.20 -3.91
C LYS A 239 -13.36 5.21 -2.42
N ALA A 240 -13.05 4.15 -1.68
CA ALA A 240 -13.35 4.06 -0.26
C ALA A 240 -12.48 5.02 0.57
N VAL A 241 -11.18 5.12 0.25
CA VAL A 241 -10.29 6.10 0.90
C VAL A 241 -10.78 7.52 0.63
N GLU A 242 -11.05 7.87 -0.62
CA GLU A 242 -11.58 9.20 -0.98
C GLU A 242 -12.86 9.53 -0.20
N LYS A 243 -13.80 8.59 -0.15
CA LYS A 243 -15.05 8.76 0.61
C LYS A 243 -14.81 8.93 2.10
N SER A 244 -13.83 8.23 2.69
CA SER A 244 -13.54 8.32 4.12
C SER A 244 -12.98 9.67 4.58
N LEU A 245 -12.45 10.49 3.66
CA LEU A 245 -11.95 11.84 3.96
C LEU A 245 -13.10 12.85 4.18
N HIS A 246 -14.28 12.59 3.65
CA HIS A 246 -15.41 13.52 3.66
C HIS A 246 -16.68 12.95 4.31
N SER A 247 -16.71 11.66 4.60
CA SER A 247 -17.85 10.94 5.16
C SER A 247 -17.40 10.06 6.33
N ARG A 248 -18.37 9.44 7.01
CA ARG A 248 -18.07 8.46 8.07
C ARG A 248 -17.34 7.26 7.47
N LEU A 249 -16.46 6.66 8.25
CA LEU A 249 -15.73 5.46 7.85
C LEU A 249 -16.67 4.32 7.44
N GLU A 250 -17.82 4.17 8.12
CA GLU A 250 -18.82 3.16 7.76
C GLU A 250 -19.44 3.39 6.38
N ASP A 251 -19.59 4.65 5.96
CA ASP A 251 -20.11 4.98 4.62
C ASP A 251 -19.12 4.55 3.52
N ALA A 252 -17.81 4.68 3.78
CA ALA A 252 -16.76 4.18 2.89
C ALA A 252 -16.76 2.64 2.82
N ARG A 253 -16.96 1.97 3.94
CA ARG A 253 -17.08 0.49 4.04
C ARG A 253 -18.34 -0.01 3.32
N SER A 254 -19.46 0.69 3.50
CA SER A 254 -20.73 0.36 2.84
C SER A 254 -20.63 0.50 1.32
N LEU A 255 -19.85 1.47 0.80
CA LEU A 255 -19.57 1.57 -0.63
C LEU A 255 -18.94 0.28 -1.18
N ILE A 256 -17.93 -0.28 -0.50
CA ILE A 256 -17.29 -1.55 -0.92
C ILE A 256 -18.33 -2.67 -0.96
N ARG A 257 -19.11 -2.82 0.12
CA ARG A 257 -20.14 -3.88 0.20
C ARG A 257 -21.20 -3.76 -0.88
N SER A 258 -21.73 -2.54 -1.09
CA SER A 258 -22.77 -2.30 -2.09
C SER A 258 -22.29 -2.60 -3.50
N ARG A 259 -21.07 -2.16 -3.86
CA ARG A 259 -20.47 -2.45 -5.17
C ARG A 259 -20.24 -3.94 -5.40
N LEU A 260 -19.82 -4.69 -4.38
CA LEU A 260 -19.72 -6.15 -4.50
C LEU A 260 -21.07 -6.81 -4.73
N ILE A 261 -22.10 -6.42 -3.97
CA ILE A 261 -23.45 -6.95 -4.12
C ILE A 261 -23.97 -6.64 -5.53
N GLU A 262 -23.79 -5.43 -6.03
CA GLU A 262 -24.16 -5.05 -7.39
C GLU A 262 -23.47 -5.93 -8.45
N ILE A 263 -22.14 -6.11 -8.35
CA ILE A 263 -21.35 -6.92 -9.28
C ILE A 263 -21.88 -8.37 -9.30
N PHE A 264 -22.02 -9.00 -8.14
CA PHE A 264 -22.42 -10.41 -8.07
C PHE A 264 -23.91 -10.62 -8.38
N THR A 265 -24.76 -9.65 -8.06
CA THR A 265 -26.18 -9.71 -8.42
C THR A 265 -26.37 -9.59 -9.94
N ALA A 266 -25.66 -8.67 -10.59
CA ALA A 266 -25.70 -8.50 -12.03
C ALA A 266 -25.19 -9.78 -12.74
N TYR A 267 -24.08 -10.37 -12.27
CA TYR A 267 -23.57 -11.63 -12.80
C TYR A 267 -24.57 -12.79 -12.64
N ARG A 268 -25.12 -12.97 -11.45
CA ARG A 268 -26.14 -13.98 -11.19
C ARG A 268 -27.34 -13.84 -12.12
N ASN A 269 -27.88 -12.64 -12.27
CA ASN A 269 -29.03 -12.38 -13.13
C ASN A 269 -28.71 -12.71 -14.60
N THR A 270 -27.51 -12.35 -15.08
CA THR A 270 -27.06 -12.70 -16.43
C THR A 270 -27.01 -14.22 -16.62
N MET A 271 -26.44 -14.97 -15.66
CA MET A 271 -26.29 -16.41 -15.75
C MET A 271 -27.62 -17.17 -15.59
N THR A 272 -28.53 -16.69 -14.74
CA THR A 272 -29.85 -17.29 -14.54
C THR A 272 -30.69 -17.16 -15.80
N ASN A 273 -30.67 -16.01 -16.46
CA ASN A 273 -31.38 -15.79 -17.71
C ASN A 273 -30.85 -16.66 -18.86
N THR A 274 -29.55 -17.03 -18.84
CA THR A 274 -28.90 -17.77 -19.92
C THR A 274 -28.99 -19.30 -19.74
N ARG A 275 -29.04 -19.81 -18.51
CA ARG A 275 -28.89 -21.26 -18.21
C ARG A 275 -30.09 -21.91 -17.50
N GLY A 276 -31.16 -21.18 -17.18
CA GLY A 276 -32.31 -21.72 -16.43
C GLY A 276 -31.92 -22.26 -15.04
N GLY A 277 -30.84 -21.73 -14.45
CA GLY A 277 -30.24 -22.26 -13.22
C GLY A 277 -31.04 -21.95 -11.96
N ASN A 278 -30.88 -22.79 -10.94
CA ASN A 278 -31.52 -22.66 -9.65
C ASN A 278 -30.97 -21.40 -8.93
N ALA A 279 -31.80 -20.42 -8.66
CA ALA A 279 -31.45 -19.12 -8.07
C ALA A 279 -30.87 -19.19 -6.64
N ALA A 280 -30.83 -20.39 -6.04
CA ALA A 280 -30.43 -20.61 -4.65
C ALA A 280 -28.91 -20.58 -4.39
N HIS A 281 -28.07 -20.76 -5.42
CA HIS A 281 -26.62 -20.80 -5.26
C HIS A 281 -25.94 -19.51 -5.74
N LEU A 282 -25.01 -19.01 -4.92
CA LEU A 282 -24.12 -17.91 -5.29
C LEU A 282 -23.15 -18.40 -6.38
N THR A 283 -23.36 -17.94 -7.61
CA THR A 283 -22.47 -18.22 -8.74
C THR A 283 -21.55 -17.02 -8.96
N ILE A 284 -20.25 -17.24 -8.95
CA ILE A 284 -19.22 -16.20 -9.14
C ILE A 284 -18.41 -16.56 -10.37
N ALA A 285 -18.04 -15.57 -11.19
CA ALA A 285 -17.10 -15.77 -12.28
C ALA A 285 -15.75 -16.25 -11.73
N SER A 286 -15.13 -17.23 -12.39
CA SER A 286 -13.89 -17.88 -11.90
C SER A 286 -12.76 -16.89 -11.65
N ASN A 287 -12.60 -15.91 -12.54
CA ASN A 287 -11.58 -14.84 -12.42
C ASN A 287 -11.92 -13.77 -11.36
N LEU A 288 -13.14 -13.76 -10.79
CA LEU A 288 -13.55 -12.91 -9.66
C LEU A 288 -13.66 -13.68 -8.36
N SER A 289 -13.20 -14.92 -8.29
CA SER A 289 -13.34 -15.81 -7.12
C SER A 289 -12.66 -15.27 -5.87
N LEU A 290 -11.55 -14.54 -6.00
CA LEU A 290 -10.84 -13.91 -4.88
C LEU A 290 -11.36 -12.49 -4.55
N LEU A 291 -12.23 -11.90 -5.36
CA LEU A 291 -12.70 -10.53 -5.12
C LEU A 291 -13.41 -10.37 -3.76
N PRO A 292 -14.26 -11.32 -3.27
CA PRO A 292 -14.83 -11.22 -1.93
C PRO A 292 -13.77 -11.21 -0.83
N LEU A 293 -12.70 -12.00 -1.00
CA LEU A 293 -11.61 -12.06 -0.04
C LEU A 293 -10.76 -10.78 -0.06
N LEU A 294 -10.46 -10.24 -1.24
CA LEU A 294 -9.79 -8.93 -1.39
C LEU A 294 -10.61 -7.80 -0.74
N ALA A 295 -11.92 -7.81 -0.93
CA ALA A 295 -12.80 -6.83 -0.30
C ALA A 295 -12.88 -7.01 1.22
N LEU A 296 -12.88 -8.24 1.73
CA LEU A 296 -12.73 -8.50 3.16
C LEU A 296 -11.40 -7.95 3.68
N GLY A 297 -10.32 -8.15 2.94
CA GLY A 297 -9.00 -7.58 3.22
C GLY A 297 -9.06 -6.06 3.34
N LEU A 298 -9.69 -5.37 2.39
CA LEU A 298 -9.92 -3.92 2.44
C LEU A 298 -10.69 -3.50 3.71
N LEU A 299 -11.76 -4.20 4.03
CA LEU A 299 -12.59 -3.90 5.21
C LEU A 299 -11.87 -4.19 6.54
N ARG A 300 -10.86 -5.06 6.55
CA ARG A 300 -10.04 -5.42 7.71
C ARG A 300 -8.74 -4.62 7.80
N ASN A 301 -8.32 -3.99 6.72
CA ASN A 301 -7.11 -3.17 6.68
C ASN A 301 -7.20 -1.98 7.67
N ARG A 302 -6.08 -1.59 8.24
CA ARG A 302 -5.99 -0.48 9.22
C ARG A 302 -6.53 0.85 8.68
N SER A 303 -6.50 1.05 7.36
CA SER A 303 -7.04 2.23 6.69
C SER A 303 -8.55 2.38 6.81
N LEU A 304 -9.31 1.27 6.76
CA LEU A 304 -10.78 1.25 6.69
C LEU A 304 -11.45 0.48 7.85
N ARG A 305 -10.68 -0.23 8.67
CA ARG A 305 -11.22 -0.98 9.82
C ARG A 305 -11.72 -0.02 10.89
N ILE A 306 -12.97 -0.21 11.34
CA ILE A 306 -13.51 0.49 12.51
C ILE A 306 -12.80 -0.03 13.75
N SER A 307 -12.12 0.84 14.48
CA SER A 307 -11.41 0.50 15.70
C SER A 307 -11.09 1.77 16.50
N THR A 308 -11.25 1.69 17.80
CA THR A 308 -10.86 2.74 18.78
C THR A 308 -9.36 2.69 19.12
N GLN A 309 -8.62 1.71 18.58
CA GLN A 309 -7.21 1.47 18.90
C GLN A 309 -6.25 1.89 17.78
N ILE A 310 -6.75 2.27 16.61
CA ILE A 310 -5.90 2.66 15.48
C ILE A 310 -5.66 4.17 15.55
N PRO A 311 -4.40 4.61 15.80
CA PRO A 311 -4.04 6.03 15.77
C PRO A 311 -4.35 6.67 14.42
N SER A 312 -4.73 7.94 14.40
CA SER A 312 -5.09 8.65 13.18
C SER A 312 -3.93 8.71 12.17
N ASP A 313 -2.69 8.90 12.62
CA ASP A 313 -1.51 8.90 11.76
C ASP A 313 -1.26 7.55 11.09
N VAL A 314 -1.42 6.45 11.85
CA VAL A 314 -1.31 5.09 11.31
C VAL A 314 -2.39 4.84 10.25
N ARG A 315 -3.62 5.28 10.50
CA ARG A 315 -4.71 5.15 9.54
C ARG A 315 -4.44 5.97 8.28
N ALA A 316 -4.06 7.23 8.42
CA ALA A 316 -3.74 8.12 7.30
C ALA A 316 -2.59 7.55 6.45
N TYR A 317 -1.53 7.03 7.09
CA TYR A 317 -0.44 6.39 6.37
C TYR A 317 -0.90 5.14 5.59
N ASN A 318 -1.71 4.27 6.22
CA ASN A 318 -2.25 3.11 5.51
C ASN A 318 -3.18 3.51 4.35
N GLN A 319 -3.86 4.64 4.43
CA GLN A 319 -4.64 5.19 3.32
C GLN A 319 -3.74 5.65 2.16
N THR A 320 -2.60 6.29 2.44
CA THR A 320 -1.65 6.64 1.37
C THR A 320 -1.10 5.39 0.69
N LEU A 321 -0.77 4.34 1.44
CA LEU A 321 -0.32 3.07 0.87
C LEU A 321 -1.39 2.42 -0.03
N LEU A 322 -2.64 2.35 0.43
CA LEU A 322 -3.74 1.78 -0.38
C LEU A 322 -3.92 2.46 -1.73
N THR A 323 -3.65 3.76 -1.82
CA THR A 323 -3.89 4.56 -3.02
C THR A 323 -2.68 4.63 -3.96
N THR A 324 -1.51 4.17 -3.52
CA THR A 324 -0.26 4.31 -4.30
C THR A 324 0.45 3.00 -4.58
N LEU A 325 0.21 1.93 -3.79
CA LEU A 325 0.89 0.66 -3.98
C LEU A 325 0.54 0.02 -5.33
N PRO A 326 1.53 -0.46 -6.09
CA PRO A 326 1.27 -1.26 -7.28
C PRO A 326 0.61 -2.59 -6.94
N ALA A 327 -0.10 -3.18 -7.90
CA ALA A 327 -0.91 -4.39 -7.72
C ALA A 327 -0.16 -5.54 -7.03
N GLN A 328 1.11 -5.74 -7.39
CA GLN A 328 1.96 -6.81 -6.83
C GLN A 328 2.21 -6.65 -5.30
N ARG A 329 2.12 -5.43 -4.78
CA ARG A 329 2.26 -5.11 -3.36
C ARG A 329 0.94 -4.94 -2.66
N LEU A 330 -0.07 -4.48 -3.38
CA LEU A 330 -1.42 -4.32 -2.85
C LEU A 330 -2.01 -5.69 -2.42
N ILE A 331 -1.76 -6.75 -3.19
CA ILE A 331 -2.28 -8.09 -2.88
C ILE A 331 -1.83 -8.56 -1.49
N PRO A 332 -0.52 -8.70 -1.19
CA PRO A 332 -0.09 -9.13 0.15
C PRO A 332 -0.46 -8.14 1.25
N PHE A 333 -0.57 -6.85 0.95
CA PHE A 333 -1.02 -5.84 1.90
C PHE A 333 -2.51 -6.01 2.28
N LEU A 334 -3.33 -6.57 1.40
CA LEU A 334 -4.74 -6.89 1.65
C LEU A 334 -4.96 -8.32 2.16
N LEU A 335 -4.17 -9.25 1.66
CA LEU A 335 -4.26 -10.67 1.96
C LEU A 335 -2.91 -11.16 2.48
N PRO A 336 -2.66 -11.04 3.79
CA PRO A 336 -1.47 -11.60 4.42
C PRO A 336 -1.30 -13.08 4.11
N VAL A 337 -0.06 -13.55 4.10
CA VAL A 337 0.26 -14.96 3.92
C VAL A 337 0.64 -15.56 5.25
N LEU A 338 0.14 -16.75 5.54
CA LEU A 338 0.40 -17.50 6.76
C LEU A 338 1.09 -18.82 6.43
N TYR A 339 2.18 -19.10 7.12
CA TYR A 339 2.93 -20.36 7.03
C TYR A 339 3.08 -20.98 8.43
N SER A 340 2.99 -22.33 8.52
CA SER A 340 3.45 -23.04 9.69
C SER A 340 4.93 -23.40 9.52
N LEU A 341 5.75 -23.10 10.52
CA LEU A 341 7.18 -23.34 10.47
C LEU A 341 7.59 -24.55 11.30
N HIS A 342 6.94 -24.80 12.45
CA HIS A 342 7.27 -25.89 13.36
C HIS A 342 7.03 -27.29 12.76
N ASN A 343 6.14 -27.40 11.77
CA ASN A 343 5.80 -28.63 11.05
C ASN A 343 5.94 -28.49 9.54
N MET A 344 6.80 -27.57 9.05
CA MET A 344 7.00 -27.40 7.60
C MET A 344 7.63 -28.67 6.99
N PRO A 345 7.30 -28.98 5.72
CA PRO A 345 7.91 -30.08 4.97
C PRO A 345 9.43 -30.05 4.99
N ALA A 346 10.07 -31.22 4.90
CA ALA A 346 11.53 -31.34 5.00
C ALA A 346 12.29 -30.57 3.90
N ASP A 347 11.69 -30.43 2.74
CA ASP A 347 12.21 -29.71 1.57
C ASP A 347 11.93 -28.20 1.61
N ALA A 348 10.96 -27.72 2.43
CA ALA A 348 10.68 -26.30 2.56
C ALA A 348 11.89 -25.53 3.11
N GLY A 349 12.21 -24.40 2.51
CA GLY A 349 13.40 -23.61 2.82
C GLY A 349 14.69 -24.12 2.18
N THR A 350 14.61 -25.11 1.26
CA THR A 350 15.73 -25.58 0.42
C THR A 350 15.52 -25.17 -1.03
N ILE A 351 16.57 -25.26 -1.83
CA ILE A 351 16.51 -24.94 -3.27
C ILE A 351 16.08 -26.19 -4.02
N ASP A 352 15.01 -26.06 -4.81
CA ASP A 352 14.59 -27.12 -5.75
C ASP A 352 15.67 -27.32 -6.83
N PRO A 353 16.21 -28.52 -6.99
CA PRO A 353 17.27 -28.77 -7.95
C PRO A 353 16.81 -28.57 -9.41
N THR A 354 15.50 -28.69 -9.70
CA THR A 354 14.95 -28.54 -11.05
C THR A 354 14.70 -27.08 -11.42
N SER A 355 14.01 -26.34 -10.57
CA SER A 355 13.61 -24.94 -10.84
C SER A 355 14.65 -23.92 -10.37
N GLN A 356 15.63 -24.32 -9.57
CA GLN A 356 16.60 -23.44 -8.89
C GLN A 356 15.93 -22.38 -8.01
N MET A 357 14.69 -22.62 -7.60
CA MET A 357 13.94 -21.72 -6.73
C MET A 357 13.82 -22.29 -5.32
N LEU A 358 13.72 -21.39 -4.34
CA LEU A 358 13.46 -21.79 -2.96
C LEU A 358 12.05 -22.38 -2.84
N ILE A 359 11.95 -23.57 -2.24
CA ILE A 359 10.68 -24.22 -1.92
C ILE A 359 10.09 -23.52 -0.70
N MET A 360 8.93 -22.88 -0.88
CA MET A 360 8.21 -22.23 0.22
C MET A 360 7.32 -23.26 0.94
N PRO A 361 7.09 -23.10 2.26
CA PRO A 361 6.10 -23.91 2.96
C PRO A 361 4.71 -23.74 2.33
N PRO A 362 3.79 -24.72 2.48
CA PRO A 362 2.41 -24.56 2.04
C PRO A 362 1.72 -23.43 2.81
N ARG A 363 0.95 -22.62 2.08
CA ARG A 363 0.16 -21.54 2.68
C ARG A 363 -1.00 -22.10 3.49
N LEU A 364 -1.20 -21.54 4.68
CA LEU A 364 -2.35 -21.85 5.51
C LEU A 364 -3.48 -20.82 5.29
N ASN A 365 -4.70 -21.23 5.62
CA ASN A 365 -5.83 -20.31 5.70
C ASN A 365 -5.61 -19.27 6.80
N LEU A 366 -6.02 -18.03 6.56
CA LEU A 366 -5.93 -16.94 7.52
C LEU A 366 -6.97 -17.10 8.64
N SER A 367 -6.76 -18.08 9.51
CA SER A 367 -7.56 -18.37 10.69
C SER A 367 -6.68 -18.72 11.86
N SER A 368 -6.95 -18.14 13.02
CA SER A 368 -6.26 -18.48 14.27
C SER A 368 -6.75 -19.78 14.91
N GLU A 369 -7.83 -20.38 14.41
CA GLU A 369 -8.39 -21.63 14.95
C GLU A 369 -7.42 -22.80 14.92
N ARG A 370 -6.43 -22.76 14.02
CA ARG A 370 -5.40 -23.79 13.86
C ARG A 370 -4.06 -23.43 14.47
N PHE A 371 -4.01 -22.34 15.25
CA PHE A 371 -2.78 -21.98 15.95
C PHE A 371 -2.60 -22.90 17.14
N GLU A 372 -1.52 -23.64 17.12
CA GLU A 372 -1.13 -24.58 18.17
C GLU A 372 -0.23 -23.88 19.18
N ARG A 373 -0.47 -24.09 20.47
CA ARG A 373 0.29 -23.45 21.55
C ARG A 373 1.79 -23.81 21.54
N HIS A 374 2.16 -24.90 20.92
CA HIS A 374 3.56 -25.28 20.72
C HIS A 374 4.12 -24.83 19.38
N GLY A 375 3.31 -24.14 18.55
CA GLY A 375 3.61 -23.80 17.17
C GLY A 375 4.44 -22.53 17.00
N LEU A 376 5.11 -22.47 15.86
CA LEU A 376 5.76 -21.28 15.32
C LEU A 376 5.16 -21.01 13.94
N TYR A 377 4.64 -19.79 13.74
CA TYR A 377 4.00 -19.38 12.50
C TYR A 377 4.64 -18.12 11.95
N LEU A 378 4.77 -18.05 10.63
CA LEU A 378 5.19 -16.84 9.93
C LEU A 378 3.99 -16.21 9.23
N ILE A 379 3.75 -14.93 9.53
CA ILE A 379 2.71 -14.11 8.91
C ILE A 379 3.41 -12.97 8.17
N GLU A 380 3.06 -12.77 6.91
CA GLU A 380 3.62 -11.71 6.07
C GLU A 380 2.48 -10.88 5.50
N ASP A 381 2.46 -9.57 5.79
CA ASP A 381 1.39 -8.63 5.41
C ASP A 381 1.81 -7.65 4.30
N GLY A 382 2.93 -7.91 3.61
CA GLY A 382 3.46 -7.05 2.56
C GLY A 382 4.33 -5.89 3.06
N MET A 383 4.25 -5.53 4.35
CA MET A 383 4.99 -4.44 4.97
C MET A 383 5.82 -4.89 6.17
N SER A 384 5.42 -5.99 6.81
CA SER A 384 6.06 -6.58 7.98
C SER A 384 6.00 -8.10 7.92
N ILE A 385 6.92 -8.74 8.60
CA ILE A 385 6.94 -10.19 8.81
C ILE A 385 6.81 -10.43 10.32
N PHE A 386 5.88 -11.28 10.71
CA PHE A 386 5.66 -11.63 12.11
C PHE A 386 5.96 -13.12 12.31
N LEU A 387 6.74 -13.42 13.32
CA LEU A 387 6.89 -14.77 13.86
C LEU A 387 6.03 -14.87 15.11
N TRP A 388 4.91 -15.55 15.01
CA TRP A 388 4.07 -15.85 16.16
C TRP A 388 4.53 -17.13 16.82
N LEU A 389 4.86 -17.04 18.12
CA LEU A 389 5.36 -18.15 18.92
C LEU A 389 4.35 -18.49 20.02
N GLY A 390 3.88 -19.72 20.02
CA GLY A 390 2.99 -20.24 21.05
C GLY A 390 3.70 -20.47 22.40
N ARG A 391 2.98 -20.26 23.49
CA ARG A 391 3.54 -20.31 24.86
C ARG A 391 4.02 -21.68 25.32
N ALA A 392 3.58 -22.74 24.66
CA ALA A 392 4.01 -24.12 24.91
C ALA A 392 5.09 -24.59 23.91
N ALA A 393 5.78 -23.64 23.23
CA ALA A 393 6.88 -23.98 22.34
C ALA A 393 7.97 -24.73 23.10
N VAL A 394 8.44 -25.84 22.53
CA VAL A 394 9.46 -26.67 23.15
C VAL A 394 10.82 -25.96 23.14
N PRO A 395 11.67 -26.15 24.19
CA PRO A 395 12.98 -25.50 24.26
C PRO A 395 13.88 -25.78 23.05
N ALA A 396 13.75 -26.94 22.43
CA ALA A 396 14.49 -27.26 21.19
C ALA A 396 14.15 -26.30 20.06
N LEU A 397 12.86 -25.95 19.87
CA LEU A 397 12.43 -25.03 18.84
C LEU A 397 12.95 -23.60 19.09
N THR A 398 12.91 -23.12 20.35
CA THR A 398 13.42 -21.80 20.71
C THR A 398 14.93 -21.72 20.56
N MET A 399 15.64 -22.79 20.89
CA MET A 399 17.09 -22.91 20.69
C MET A 399 17.46 -22.93 19.21
N ASP A 400 16.76 -23.73 18.41
CA ASP A 400 17.08 -23.92 16.98
C ASP A 400 16.77 -22.66 16.15
N VAL A 401 15.78 -21.86 16.54
CA VAL A 401 15.37 -20.68 15.78
C VAL A 401 15.97 -19.39 16.30
N PHE A 402 15.99 -19.21 17.63
CA PHE A 402 16.35 -17.94 18.26
C PHE A 402 17.65 -18.02 19.07
N GLY A 403 18.24 -19.22 19.25
CA GLY A 403 19.38 -19.43 20.16
C GLY A 403 19.02 -19.19 21.64
N ALA A 404 17.75 -19.26 21.97
CA ALA A 404 17.24 -18.99 23.31
C ALA A 404 16.86 -20.27 24.04
N PRO A 405 17.15 -20.38 25.34
CA PRO A 405 16.98 -21.64 26.09
C PRO A 405 15.48 -21.99 26.26
N ASP A 406 14.59 -20.99 26.31
CA ASP A 406 13.17 -21.18 26.51
C ASP A 406 12.33 -20.00 26.00
N TYR A 407 11.01 -20.18 26.07
CA TYR A 407 10.03 -19.16 25.70
C TYR A 407 10.13 -17.89 26.57
N ALA A 408 10.44 -18.03 27.87
CA ALA A 408 10.45 -16.92 28.82
C ALA A 408 11.60 -15.93 28.54
N SER A 409 12.74 -16.43 28.06
CA SER A 409 13.91 -15.63 27.71
C SER A 409 13.75 -14.74 26.48
N LEU A 410 12.71 -14.99 25.67
CA LEU A 410 12.41 -14.20 24.47
C LEU A 410 11.54 -12.98 24.81
N ALA A 411 11.82 -11.84 24.17
CA ALA A 411 11.00 -10.64 24.25
C ALA A 411 10.23 -10.42 22.94
N SER A 412 8.97 -9.99 23.02
CA SER A 412 8.20 -9.55 21.84
C SER A 412 8.75 -8.21 21.33
N GLY A 413 8.80 -8.03 20.02
CA GLY A 413 9.27 -6.81 19.37
C GLY A 413 10.00 -7.07 18.06
N PRO A 414 10.63 -6.04 17.49
CA PRO A 414 11.48 -6.22 16.31
C PRO A 414 12.70 -7.08 16.64
N ILE A 415 13.02 -8.00 15.74
CA ILE A 415 14.14 -8.94 15.92
C ILE A 415 14.94 -9.11 14.62
N THR A 416 16.19 -9.49 14.79
CA THR A 416 17.02 -10.08 13.74
C THR A 416 17.24 -11.55 14.06
N LEU A 417 16.99 -12.45 13.11
CA LEU A 417 17.23 -13.87 13.30
C LEU A 417 18.74 -14.15 13.47
N PRO A 418 19.13 -14.89 14.52
CA PRO A 418 20.53 -15.27 14.70
C PRO A 418 20.99 -16.23 13.59
N VAL A 419 22.27 -16.20 13.30
CA VAL A 419 22.91 -17.16 12.39
C VAL A 419 23.32 -18.37 13.23
N LEU A 420 22.52 -19.43 13.19
CA LEU A 420 22.79 -20.67 13.91
C LEU A 420 23.18 -21.77 12.93
N ASP A 421 24.07 -22.65 13.35
CA ASP A 421 24.53 -23.77 12.54
C ASP A 421 23.63 -25.00 12.73
N ASN A 422 22.38 -24.86 12.36
CA ASN A 422 21.40 -25.93 12.31
C ASN A 422 20.44 -25.75 11.11
N SER A 423 19.86 -26.86 10.66
CA SER A 423 18.99 -26.88 9.48
C SER A 423 17.75 -26.00 9.62
N MET A 424 17.14 -25.93 10.81
CA MET A 424 15.94 -25.14 11.04
C MET A 424 16.20 -23.63 10.86
N SER A 425 17.28 -23.13 11.48
CA SER A 425 17.70 -21.72 11.34
C SER A 425 18.06 -21.38 9.90
N GLN A 426 18.80 -22.22 9.20
CA GLN A 426 19.19 -21.99 7.81
C GLN A 426 17.96 -21.91 6.89
N ARG A 427 17.03 -22.85 7.01
CA ARG A 427 15.80 -22.93 6.22
C ARG A 427 14.88 -21.71 6.50
N LEU A 428 14.68 -21.36 7.76
CA LEU A 428 13.86 -20.21 8.14
C LEU A 428 14.45 -18.90 7.60
N ARG A 429 15.76 -18.69 7.76
CA ARG A 429 16.43 -17.50 7.20
C ARG A 429 16.28 -17.43 5.67
N ALA A 430 16.46 -18.56 4.98
CA ALA A 430 16.26 -18.62 3.53
C ALA A 430 14.82 -18.24 3.12
N ILE A 431 13.79 -18.68 3.88
CA ILE A 431 12.39 -18.31 3.65
C ILE A 431 12.19 -16.80 3.85
N VAL A 432 12.70 -16.23 4.96
CA VAL A 432 12.59 -14.80 5.25
C VAL A 432 13.32 -13.97 4.18
N ASP A 433 14.54 -14.33 3.82
CA ASP A 433 15.33 -13.66 2.78
C ASP A 433 14.61 -13.71 1.43
N ARG A 434 14.00 -14.86 1.09
CA ARG A 434 13.18 -14.98 -0.13
C ARG A 434 12.00 -14.01 -0.14
N ILE A 435 11.30 -13.87 0.98
CA ILE A 435 10.20 -12.93 1.13
C ILE A 435 10.71 -11.50 0.93
N VAL A 436 11.78 -11.12 1.59
CA VAL A 436 12.39 -9.79 1.49
C VAL A 436 12.80 -9.47 0.04
N VAL A 437 13.49 -10.41 -0.62
CA VAL A 437 13.94 -10.24 -2.02
C VAL A 437 12.77 -10.13 -3.00
N GLN A 438 11.68 -10.88 -2.77
CA GLN A 438 10.48 -10.78 -3.60
C GLN A 438 9.75 -9.45 -3.46
N ARG A 439 9.93 -8.75 -2.36
CA ARG A 439 9.35 -7.42 -2.09
C ARG A 439 10.17 -6.30 -2.73
N ARG A 440 10.42 -6.40 -4.04
CA ARG A 440 11.14 -5.35 -4.79
C ARG A 440 10.49 -3.98 -4.56
N GLY A 441 11.34 -2.96 -4.26
CA GLY A 441 10.94 -1.58 -4.06
C GLY A 441 11.51 -1.02 -2.75
N PRO A 442 11.17 0.22 -2.35
CA PRO A 442 11.85 0.89 -1.24
C PRO A 442 11.57 0.24 0.12
N TYR A 443 10.39 -0.32 0.33
CA TYR A 443 9.96 -0.80 1.66
C TYR A 443 10.66 -2.09 2.06
N LEU A 444 11.38 -2.06 3.19
CA LEU A 444 11.95 -3.23 3.84
C LEU A 444 10.99 -3.73 4.93
N PRO A 445 10.45 -4.97 4.82
CA PRO A 445 9.63 -5.51 5.89
C PRO A 445 10.48 -5.77 7.14
N LEU A 446 10.04 -5.25 8.29
CA LEU A 446 10.63 -5.60 9.58
C LEU A 446 10.11 -6.97 10.03
N LEU A 447 11.01 -7.73 10.66
CA LEU A 447 10.68 -8.98 11.32
C LEU A 447 10.34 -8.71 12.79
N TYR A 448 9.21 -9.18 13.24
CA TYR A 448 8.74 -9.07 14.63
C TYR A 448 8.52 -10.43 15.24
N LEU A 449 8.96 -10.60 16.47
CA LEU A 449 8.52 -11.71 17.32
C LEU A 449 7.26 -11.30 18.08
N VAL A 450 6.22 -12.10 17.98
CA VAL A 450 4.96 -11.97 18.72
C VAL A 450 4.76 -13.22 19.54
N LYS A 451 4.71 -13.08 20.85
CA LYS A 451 4.45 -14.18 21.78
C LYS A 451 2.97 -14.32 22.05
N GLU A 452 2.50 -15.56 22.24
CA GLU A 452 1.14 -15.82 22.76
C GLU A 452 1.03 -15.27 24.18
N ASP A 453 -0.01 -14.46 24.48
CA ASP A 453 -0.28 -13.91 25.81
C ASP A 453 -0.79 -14.99 26.80
#